data_4c36db1c048f7ba4d2030ec58fbed6cd
#
_entry.id   4c36db1c048f7ba4d2030ec58fbed6cd
#
_cell.length_a   1.000
_cell.length_b   1.000
_cell.length_c   1.000
_cell.angle_alpha   90.00
_cell.angle_beta   90.00
_cell.angle_gamma   90.00
#
_symmetry.space_group_name_H-M   'P 1'
#
loop_
_entity.id
_entity.type
_entity.pdbx_description
1 polymer ?
#
loop_
_entity_poly.entity_id
_entity_poly.type
_entity_poly.pdbx_seq_one_letter_code
_entity_poly.pdbx_strand_id
1 'polypeptide(L)'
;MLTYVFGFLMVTMAAQAVLGWFQIKRMYQSMEYLKRTYRHTPYILAMGSAKSGLTFRPGVIVLVVVDDSDEIVDYYEMKGRTVFSKFIQKNDYVGCSVNTAETFMKRKNEKAAFASALKQISAKRKTAVCPC
;
A
#
# COMPACT_ATOMS: atom_id res chain seq x y z
N MET A 1 22.25 -13.55 36.61
CA MET A 1 21.90 -12.32 35.87
C MET A 1 21.94 -12.49 34.37
N LEU A 2 22.99 -13.03 33.82
CA LEU A 2 23.15 -13.21 32.38
C LEU A 2 22.02 -14.06 31.76
N THR A 3 21.61 -15.12 32.43
CA THR A 3 20.55 -16.03 31.99
C THR A 3 19.19 -15.32 31.86
N TYR A 4 18.87 -14.43 32.80
CA TYR A 4 17.62 -13.67 32.75
C TYR A 4 17.59 -12.65 31.62
N VAL A 5 18.75 -12.05 31.32
CA VAL A 5 18.91 -11.10 30.20
C VAL A 5 18.70 -11.85 28.87
N PHE A 6 19.32 -13.01 28.72
CA PHE A 6 19.12 -13.86 27.53
C PHE A 6 17.67 -14.29 27.36
N GLY A 7 17.02 -14.73 28.44
CA GLY A 7 15.63 -15.11 28.42
C GLY A 7 14.72 -13.95 28.00
N PHE A 8 14.93 -12.77 28.55
CA PHE A 8 14.19 -11.58 28.21
C PHE A 8 14.39 -11.19 26.73
N LEU A 9 15.62 -11.28 26.25
CA LEU A 9 15.95 -10.97 24.86
C LEU A 9 15.27 -11.94 23.88
N MET A 10 15.25 -13.22 24.20
CA MET A 10 14.57 -14.24 23.39
C MET A 10 13.05 -14.01 23.32
N VAL A 11 12.44 -13.67 24.45
CA VAL A 11 11.01 -13.36 24.52
C VAL A 11 10.67 -12.12 23.70
N THR A 12 11.48 -11.08 23.78
CA THR A 12 11.26 -9.86 22.98
C THR A 12 11.41 -10.11 21.50
N MET A 13 12.39 -10.88 21.08
CA MET A 13 12.55 -11.28 19.67
C MET A 13 11.36 -12.10 19.16
N ALA A 14 10.89 -13.05 19.95
CA ALA A 14 9.71 -13.84 19.58
C ALA A 14 8.45 -12.98 19.46
N ALA A 15 8.25 -12.05 20.40
CA ALA A 15 7.13 -11.11 20.36
C ALA A 15 7.16 -10.21 19.11
N GLN A 16 8.33 -9.71 18.75
CA GLN A 16 8.51 -8.90 17.54
C GLN A 16 8.21 -9.70 16.27
N ALA A 17 8.64 -10.94 16.21
CA ALA A 17 8.37 -11.82 15.07
C ALA A 17 6.87 -12.09 14.90
N VAL A 18 6.16 -12.34 16.00
CA VAL A 18 4.71 -12.56 15.99
C VAL A 18 3.96 -11.30 15.55
N LEU A 19 4.34 -10.14 16.08
CA LEU A 19 3.75 -8.85 15.69
C LEU A 19 3.98 -8.55 14.21
N GLY A 20 5.19 -8.77 13.71
CA GLY A 20 5.51 -8.62 12.28
C GLY A 20 4.67 -9.52 11.39
N TRP A 21 4.48 -10.77 11.80
CA TRP A 21 3.64 -11.72 11.06
C TRP A 21 2.18 -11.29 11.01
N PHE A 22 1.63 -10.82 12.12
CA PHE A 22 0.27 -10.26 12.16
C PHE A 22 0.09 -9.07 11.23
N GLN A 23 1.06 -8.19 11.17
CA GLN A 23 1.04 -7.01 10.29
C GLN A 23 1.01 -7.43 8.82
N ILE A 24 1.89 -8.33 8.42
CA ILE A 24 1.95 -8.86 7.06
C ILE A 24 0.64 -9.56 6.69
N LYS A 25 0.12 -10.38 7.59
CA LYS A 25 -1.14 -11.08 7.38
C LYS A 25 -2.32 -10.12 7.13
N ARG A 26 -2.42 -9.04 7.91
CA ARG A 26 -3.45 -8.01 7.70
C ARG A 26 -3.31 -7.30 6.36
N MET A 27 -2.08 -6.98 5.97
CA MET A 27 -1.80 -6.36 4.68
C MET A 27 -2.24 -7.28 3.53
N TYR A 28 -1.89 -8.57 3.60
CA TYR A 28 -2.31 -9.54 2.59
C TYR A 28 -3.82 -9.73 2.54
N GLN A 29 -4.49 -9.76 3.67
CA GLN A 29 -5.95 -9.88 3.72
C GLN A 29 -6.65 -8.72 3.03
N SER A 30 -6.20 -7.48 3.27
CA SER A 30 -6.75 -6.29 2.61
C SER A 30 -6.52 -6.34 1.10
N MET A 31 -5.34 -6.74 0.69
CA MET A 31 -4.99 -6.86 -0.72
C MET A 31 -5.79 -7.98 -1.41
N GLU A 32 -5.94 -9.13 -0.76
CA GLU A 32 -6.76 -10.24 -1.28
C GLU A 32 -8.23 -9.87 -1.38
N TYR A 33 -8.76 -9.17 -0.39
CA TYR A 33 -10.14 -8.68 -0.42
C TYR A 33 -10.38 -7.79 -1.64
N LEU A 34 -9.51 -6.85 -1.90
CA LEU A 34 -9.60 -5.98 -3.07
C LEU A 34 -9.44 -6.77 -4.37
N LYS A 35 -8.50 -7.70 -4.43
CA LYS A 35 -8.34 -8.57 -5.60
C LYS A 35 -9.57 -9.40 -5.89
N ARG A 36 -10.21 -9.95 -4.88
CA ARG A 36 -11.46 -10.73 -5.04
C ARG A 36 -12.62 -9.85 -5.48
N THR A 37 -12.74 -8.67 -4.88
CA THR A 37 -13.82 -7.73 -5.21
C THR A 37 -13.76 -7.27 -6.67
N TYR A 38 -12.55 -7.04 -7.19
CA TYR A 38 -12.35 -6.52 -8.54
C TYR A 38 -11.86 -7.56 -9.55
N ARG A 39 -11.89 -8.84 -9.19
CA ARG A 39 -11.36 -9.93 -10.03
C ARG A 39 -12.05 -10.09 -11.38
N HIS A 40 -13.35 -9.86 -11.43
CA HIS A 40 -14.16 -10.01 -12.65
C HIS A 40 -14.47 -8.68 -13.33
N THR A 41 -13.87 -7.60 -12.86
CA THR A 41 -14.05 -6.26 -13.40
C THR A 41 -12.83 -5.86 -14.23
N PRO A 42 -12.98 -4.97 -15.23
CA PRO A 42 -11.85 -4.45 -16.01
C PRO A 42 -10.96 -3.49 -15.23
N TYR A 43 -11.13 -3.42 -13.92
CA TYR A 43 -10.37 -2.52 -13.07
C TYR A 43 -8.95 -3.05 -12.80
N ILE A 44 -8.01 -2.12 -12.71
CA ILE A 44 -6.61 -2.42 -12.42
C ILE A 44 -6.30 -2.02 -10.99
N LEU A 45 -5.83 -2.99 -10.21
CA LEU A 45 -5.35 -2.76 -8.85
C LEU A 45 -3.83 -2.59 -8.87
N ALA A 46 -3.34 -1.50 -8.31
CA ALA A 46 -1.92 -1.24 -8.17
C ALA A 46 -1.57 -0.83 -6.74
N MET A 47 -0.40 -1.23 -6.31
CA MET A 47 0.15 -0.87 -5.00
C MET A 47 1.41 -0.06 -5.20
N GLY A 48 1.46 1.12 -4.61
CA GLY A 48 2.65 1.97 -4.60
C GLY A 48 3.17 2.14 -3.18
N SER A 49 4.47 2.24 -3.03
CA SER A 49 5.09 2.52 -1.74
C SER A 49 6.16 3.59 -1.88
N ALA A 50 6.24 4.45 -0.88
CA ALA A 50 7.32 5.40 -0.74
C ALA A 50 7.98 5.20 0.61
N LYS A 51 9.28 4.94 0.60
CA LYS A 51 10.10 4.94 1.80
C LYS A 51 10.62 6.36 2.03
N SER A 52 10.46 6.87 3.23
CA SER A 52 11.22 8.03 3.61
C SER A 52 12.68 7.59 3.81
N GLY A 53 13.63 8.26 3.18
CA GLY A 53 15.05 7.96 3.31
C GLY A 53 15.55 8.00 4.75
N LEU A 54 16.72 8.52 4.98
CA LEU A 54 17.40 8.58 6.29
C LEU A 54 16.67 9.36 7.40
N THR A 55 15.55 9.98 7.10
CA THR A 55 14.75 10.73 8.07
C THR A 55 13.68 9.83 8.69
N PHE A 56 13.45 9.99 9.98
CA PHE A 56 12.44 9.27 10.77
C PHE A 56 10.98 9.50 10.34
N ARG A 57 10.75 9.79 9.08
CA ARG A 57 9.39 9.99 8.55
C ARG A 57 8.71 8.65 8.26
N PRO A 58 7.41 8.53 8.53
CA PRO A 58 6.69 7.29 8.24
C PRO A 58 6.62 7.03 6.74
N GLY A 59 6.83 5.77 6.35
CA GLY A 59 6.58 5.31 4.99
C GLY A 59 5.09 5.35 4.67
N VAL A 60 4.77 5.47 3.40
CA VAL A 60 3.39 5.48 2.90
C VAL A 60 3.22 4.35 1.89
N ILE A 61 2.17 3.56 2.06
CA ILE A 61 1.76 2.54 1.08
C ILE A 61 0.36 2.90 0.60
N VAL A 62 0.18 2.97 -0.70
CA VAL A 62 -1.12 3.27 -1.32
C VAL A 62 -1.60 2.09 -2.16
N LEU A 63 -2.88 1.79 -2.07
CA LEU A 63 -3.57 0.87 -2.95
C LEU A 63 -4.56 1.66 -3.80
N VAL A 64 -4.39 1.62 -5.10
CA VAL A 64 -5.20 2.36 -6.06
C VAL A 64 -5.89 1.39 -7.00
N VAL A 65 -7.18 1.56 -7.18
CA VAL A 65 -7.97 0.83 -8.17
C VAL A 65 -8.46 1.83 -9.22
N VAL A 66 -8.12 1.59 -10.47
CA VAL A 66 -8.51 2.45 -11.60
C VAL A 66 -9.31 1.65 -12.62
N ASP A 67 -10.21 2.34 -13.32
CA ASP A 67 -10.95 1.79 -14.43
C ASP A 67 -10.21 1.99 -15.77
N ASP A 68 -10.86 1.62 -16.88
CA ASP A 68 -10.29 1.76 -18.22
C ASP A 68 -10.07 3.22 -18.64
N SER A 69 -10.77 4.17 -18.00
CA SER A 69 -10.73 5.60 -18.31
C SER A 69 -9.73 6.38 -17.46
N ASP A 70 -8.87 5.69 -16.70
CA ASP A 70 -7.94 6.31 -15.74
C ASP A 70 -8.62 7.04 -14.58
N GLU A 71 -9.85 6.67 -14.27
CA GLU A 71 -10.60 7.20 -13.15
C GLU A 71 -10.37 6.32 -11.90
N ILE A 72 -10.12 6.95 -10.76
CA ILE A 72 -9.90 6.23 -9.51
C ILE A 72 -11.24 5.74 -8.97
N VAL A 73 -11.38 4.43 -8.89
CA VAL A 73 -12.58 3.76 -8.35
C VAL A 73 -12.46 3.58 -6.85
N ASP A 74 -11.26 3.27 -6.37
CA ASP A 74 -11.00 3.08 -4.96
C ASP A 74 -9.57 3.49 -4.61
N TYR A 75 -9.39 4.01 -3.40
CA TYR A 75 -8.10 4.47 -2.92
C TYR A 75 -7.94 4.18 -1.44
N TYR A 76 -6.89 3.43 -1.10
CA TYR A 76 -6.54 3.11 0.28
C TYR A 76 -5.12 3.58 0.58
N GLU A 77 -4.92 4.14 1.73
CA GLU A 77 -3.62 4.61 2.21
C GLU A 77 -3.28 3.98 3.56
N MET A 78 -2.10 3.40 3.65
CA MET A 78 -1.52 2.98 4.92
C MET A 78 -0.38 3.91 5.26
N LYS A 79 -0.48 4.58 6.39
CA LYS A 79 0.50 5.53 6.87
C LYS A 79 0.83 5.24 8.31
N GLY A 80 2.10 5.09 8.62
CA GLY A 80 2.49 4.89 10.00
C GLY A 80 3.87 4.29 10.18
N ARG A 81 4.38 4.46 11.38
CA ARG A 81 5.65 3.91 11.86
C ARG A 81 5.47 2.61 12.62
N THR A 82 4.25 2.27 12.98
CA THR A 82 3.97 1.21 13.93
C THR A 82 3.32 0.01 13.27
N VAL A 83 3.50 -1.14 13.93
CA VAL A 83 2.84 -2.41 13.58
C VAL A 83 1.31 -2.30 13.57
N PHE A 84 0.76 -1.25 14.15
CA PHE A 84 -0.69 -1.00 14.23
C PHE A 84 -1.24 -0.17 13.07
N SER A 85 -0.40 0.17 12.09
CA SER A 85 -0.85 0.91 10.91
C SER A 85 -1.90 0.11 10.14
N LYS A 86 -2.99 0.78 9.78
CA LYS A 86 -4.10 0.19 9.04
C LYS A 86 -4.28 0.91 7.70
N PHE A 87 -4.83 0.21 6.72
CA PHE A 87 -5.30 0.84 5.50
C PHE A 87 -6.56 1.65 5.77
N ILE A 88 -6.51 2.92 5.38
CA ILE A 88 -7.64 3.85 5.50
C ILE A 88 -8.14 4.15 4.09
N GLN A 89 -9.43 3.97 3.88
CA GLN A 89 -10.07 4.33 2.62
C GLN A 89 -10.19 5.85 2.53
N LYS A 90 -9.63 6.43 1.46
CA LYS A 90 -9.75 7.85 1.18
C LYS A 90 -10.68 8.07 0.00
N ASN A 91 -11.84 8.62 0.29
CA ASN A 91 -12.84 8.93 -0.73
C ASN A 91 -12.56 10.24 -1.49
N ASP A 92 -11.62 11.05 -1.02
CA ASP A 92 -11.28 12.34 -1.61
C ASP A 92 -10.79 12.22 -3.07
N TYR A 93 -10.16 11.11 -3.39
CA TYR A 93 -9.62 10.83 -4.72
C TYR A 93 -10.52 9.95 -5.58
N VAL A 94 -11.57 9.38 -5.00
CA VAL A 94 -12.50 8.51 -5.72
C VAL A 94 -13.33 9.35 -6.69
N GLY A 95 -13.43 8.91 -7.94
CA GLY A 95 -14.11 9.64 -8.99
C GLY A 95 -13.26 10.66 -9.72
N CYS A 96 -12.03 10.91 -9.27
CA CYS A 96 -11.08 11.79 -9.95
C CYS A 96 -10.22 11.01 -10.95
N SER A 97 -9.79 11.69 -12.02
CA SER A 97 -8.79 11.09 -12.89
C SER A 97 -7.43 11.02 -12.19
N VAL A 98 -6.59 10.10 -12.62
CA VAL A 98 -5.26 9.86 -12.04
C VAL A 98 -4.42 11.14 -12.03
N ASN A 99 -4.45 11.89 -13.13
CA ASN A 99 -3.69 13.12 -13.27
C ASN A 99 -4.18 14.21 -12.31
N THR A 100 -5.50 14.34 -12.16
CA THR A 100 -6.12 15.30 -11.25
C THR A 100 -5.80 14.98 -9.80
N ALA A 101 -5.87 13.71 -9.42
CA ALA A 101 -5.54 13.25 -8.06
C ALA A 101 -4.08 13.56 -7.70
N GLU A 102 -3.16 13.34 -8.62
CA GLU A 102 -1.74 13.66 -8.42
C GLU A 102 -1.52 15.15 -8.12
N THR A 103 -2.24 16.02 -8.80
CA THR A 103 -2.17 17.48 -8.59
C THR A 103 -2.63 17.90 -7.19
N PHE A 104 -3.63 17.21 -6.64
CA PHE A 104 -4.17 17.50 -5.30
C PHE A 104 -3.32 16.96 -4.16
N MET A 105 -2.41 16.05 -4.43
CA MET A 105 -1.54 15.48 -3.39
C MET A 105 -0.50 16.48 -2.93
N LYS A 106 -0.54 16.83 -1.65
CA LYS A 106 0.36 17.82 -1.05
C LYS A 106 1.63 17.20 -0.45
N ARG A 107 1.57 15.95 -0.05
CA ARG A 107 2.68 15.28 0.63
C ARG A 107 3.60 14.58 -0.36
N LYS A 108 4.90 14.83 -0.26
CA LYS A 108 5.92 14.24 -1.15
C LYS A 108 5.89 12.70 -1.12
N ASN A 109 5.77 12.11 0.06
CA ASN A 109 5.77 10.65 0.21
C ASN A 109 4.51 10.01 -0.40
N GLU A 110 3.36 10.64 -0.20
CA GLU A 110 2.10 10.20 -0.79
C GLU A 110 2.16 10.29 -2.32
N LYS A 111 2.67 11.41 -2.84
CA LYS A 111 2.84 11.63 -4.28
C LYS A 111 3.82 10.61 -4.89
N ALA A 112 4.92 10.31 -4.20
CA ALA A 112 5.90 9.31 -4.64
C ALA A 112 5.31 7.90 -4.64
N ALA A 113 4.55 7.53 -3.61
CA ALA A 113 3.86 6.25 -3.54
C ALA A 113 2.81 6.11 -4.65
N PHE A 114 2.06 7.16 -4.91
CA PHE A 114 1.08 7.21 -5.98
C PHE A 114 1.74 7.09 -7.36
N ALA A 115 2.85 7.79 -7.59
CA ALA A 115 3.62 7.69 -8.83
C ALA A 115 4.14 6.25 -9.05
N SER A 116 4.58 5.57 -8.00
CA SER A 116 4.96 4.15 -8.06
C SER A 116 3.79 3.26 -8.45
N ALA A 117 2.61 3.50 -7.89
CA ALA A 117 1.39 2.79 -8.27
C ALA A 117 1.01 3.02 -9.73
N LEU A 118 1.14 4.25 -10.22
CA LEU A 118 0.89 4.61 -11.62
C LEU A 118 1.80 3.86 -12.60
N LYS A 119 3.07 3.69 -12.24
CA LYS A 119 3.99 2.88 -13.03
C LYS A 119 3.53 1.43 -13.17
N GLN A 120 3.03 0.85 -12.10
CA GLN A 120 2.48 -0.50 -12.11
C GLN A 120 1.21 -0.59 -12.97
N ILE A 121 0.34 0.40 -12.92
CA ILE A 121 -0.86 0.48 -13.77
C ILE A 121 -0.47 0.51 -15.24
N SER A 122 0.48 1.36 -15.61
CA SER A 122 0.98 1.45 -16.98
C SER A 122 1.58 0.13 -17.46
N ALA A 123 2.37 -0.53 -16.61
CA ALA A 123 2.97 -1.84 -16.91
C ALA A 123 1.91 -2.92 -17.12
N LYS A 124 0.90 -2.97 -16.26
CA LYS A 124 -0.21 -3.93 -16.36
C LYS A 124 -1.05 -3.71 -17.63
N ARG A 125 -1.27 -2.44 -18.01
CA ARG A 125 -1.98 -2.11 -19.26
C ARG A 125 -1.22 -2.56 -20.49
N LYS A 126 0.09 -2.33 -20.53
CA LYS A 126 0.93 -2.81 -21.63
C LYS A 126 0.87 -4.32 -21.78
N THR A 127 0.88 -5.05 -20.67
CA THR A 127 0.76 -6.51 -20.66
C THR A 127 -0.62 -6.97 -21.13
N ALA A 128 -1.68 -6.24 -20.77
CA ALA A 128 -3.05 -6.56 -21.17
C ALA A 128 -3.33 -6.23 -22.66
N VAL A 129 -2.68 -5.19 -23.20
CA VAL A 129 -2.86 -4.74 -24.60
C VAL A 129 -2.07 -5.63 -25.57
N CYS A 130 -1.07 -6.35 -25.10
CA CYS A 130 -0.24 -7.21 -25.94
C CYS A 130 -0.45 -8.69 -25.59
N PRO A 131 -1.58 -9.30 -25.99
CA PRO A 131 -1.85 -10.71 -25.73
C PRO A 131 -1.20 -11.62 -26.76
N CYS A 132 0.01 -11.36 -27.08
CA CYS A 132 0.72 -12.19 -28.05
C CYS A 132 1.15 -13.52 -27.48
#